data_a45f9477b317cee49296ea56ab864409
#
_entry.id   a45f9477b317cee49296ea56ab864409
#
_cell.length_a   1.000
_cell.length_b   1.000
_cell.length_c   1.000
_cell.angle_alpha   90.00
_cell.angle_beta   90.00
_cell.angle_gamma   90.00
#
_symmetry.space_group_name_H-M   'P 1'
#
loop_
_entity.id
_entity.type
_entity.pdbx_description
1 polymer ?
#
loop_
_entity_poly.entity_id
_entity_poly.type
_entity_poly.pdbx_seq_one_letter_code
_entity_poly.pdbx_strand_id
1 'polypeptide(L)'
;DFMMGSMGTVTGEKITRTIEYATDNRLPIVIFTVSGGARMQEGVLSLMQMAKTSGAVKRHSDAGLLYITVLTDPTTGGVTASFAMEGDIILAEPKALVGFAGQRVVEQTTHTKLPKGFQRSEFLLEKGFVDSVVQRKDMKKTLAYLLSIHNPNKEVQE
;
A
#
# COMPACT_ATOMS: atom_id res chain seq x y z
N ASP A 1 0.19 -17.99 1.31
CA ASP A 1 0.66 -19.20 2.05
C ASP A 1 2.18 -19.17 2.31
N PHE A 2 2.99 -18.70 1.37
CA PHE A 2 4.44 -18.69 1.55
C PHE A 2 4.87 -17.56 2.50
N MET A 3 5.36 -17.94 3.70
CA MET A 3 5.87 -17.01 4.72
C MET A 3 4.95 -15.79 4.96
N MET A 4 3.64 -16.02 5.03
CA MET A 4 2.60 -14.99 5.21
C MET A 4 2.67 -13.84 4.18
N GLY A 5 3.12 -14.11 2.97
CA GLY A 5 3.30 -13.07 1.94
C GLY A 5 4.34 -12.01 2.31
N SER A 6 5.26 -12.30 3.22
CA SER A 6 6.23 -11.32 3.72
C SER A 6 7.20 -10.86 2.64
N MET A 7 7.53 -9.57 2.65
CA MET A 7 8.43 -8.94 1.71
C MET A 7 9.89 -9.27 2.05
N GLY A 8 10.54 -9.98 1.16
CA GLY A 8 11.99 -10.20 1.17
C GLY A 8 12.69 -9.44 0.05
N THR A 9 13.98 -9.66 -0.14
CA THR A 9 14.83 -8.99 -1.14
C THR A 9 14.28 -9.11 -2.55
N VAL A 10 13.86 -10.32 -2.95
CA VAL A 10 13.32 -10.57 -4.31
C VAL A 10 12.02 -9.78 -4.54
N THR A 11 11.13 -9.75 -3.55
CA THR A 11 9.86 -9.01 -3.66
C THR A 11 10.12 -7.51 -3.72
N GLY A 12 10.96 -6.98 -2.83
CA GLY A 12 11.33 -5.57 -2.82
C GLY A 12 12.00 -5.12 -4.13
N GLU A 13 12.90 -5.96 -4.69
CA GLU A 13 13.50 -5.70 -6.00
C GLU A 13 12.47 -5.64 -7.11
N LYS A 14 11.55 -6.60 -7.16
CA LYS A 14 10.50 -6.62 -8.20
C LYS A 14 9.59 -5.40 -8.11
N ILE A 15 9.16 -5.03 -6.91
CA ILE A 15 8.33 -3.82 -6.70
C ILE A 15 9.10 -2.58 -7.16
N THR A 16 10.35 -2.42 -6.73
CA THR A 16 11.20 -1.30 -7.12
C THR A 16 11.32 -1.18 -8.64
N ARG A 17 11.71 -2.27 -9.32
CA ARG A 17 11.84 -2.29 -10.79
C ARG A 17 10.52 -2.01 -11.51
N THR A 18 9.41 -2.48 -10.97
CA THR A 18 8.09 -2.20 -11.57
C THR A 18 7.76 -0.71 -11.48
N ILE A 19 8.03 -0.09 -10.33
CA ILE A 19 7.82 1.36 -10.15
C ILE A 19 8.76 2.16 -11.04
N GLU A 20 10.04 1.79 -11.11
CA GLU A 20 11.03 2.44 -11.99
C GLU A 20 10.63 2.32 -13.46
N TYR A 21 10.21 1.12 -13.90
CA TYR A 21 9.69 0.93 -15.27
C TYR A 21 8.48 1.83 -15.55
N ALA A 22 7.53 1.91 -14.62
CA ALA A 22 6.39 2.80 -14.78
C ALA A 22 6.81 4.26 -14.87
N THR A 23 7.79 4.67 -14.07
CA THR A 23 8.36 6.03 -14.09
C THR A 23 9.00 6.36 -15.42
N ASP A 24 9.87 5.49 -15.92
CA ASP A 24 10.59 5.67 -17.18
C ASP A 24 9.65 5.73 -18.39
N ASN A 25 8.55 4.99 -18.33
CA ASN A 25 7.53 4.96 -19.39
C ASN A 25 6.37 5.94 -19.16
N ARG A 26 6.45 6.79 -18.12
CA ARG A 26 5.41 7.78 -17.74
C ARG A 26 4.03 7.17 -17.56
N LEU A 27 3.96 6.00 -16.93
CA LEU A 27 2.74 5.27 -16.67
C LEU A 27 2.29 5.46 -15.22
N PRO A 28 0.98 5.58 -14.94
CA PRO A 28 0.48 5.44 -13.58
C PRO A 28 0.71 4.01 -13.09
N ILE A 29 0.81 3.83 -11.77
CA ILE A 29 0.97 2.50 -11.18
C ILE A 29 -0.14 2.22 -10.16
N VAL A 30 -0.63 0.98 -10.15
CA VAL A 30 -1.57 0.48 -9.14
C VAL A 30 -0.97 -0.77 -8.50
N ILE A 31 -0.83 -0.74 -7.17
CA ILE A 31 -0.30 -1.89 -6.41
C ILE A 31 -1.34 -2.39 -5.42
N PHE A 32 -1.70 -3.68 -5.55
CA PHE A 32 -2.49 -4.40 -4.55
C PHE A 32 -1.54 -5.00 -3.52
N THR A 33 -1.78 -4.74 -2.25
CA THR A 33 -0.93 -5.22 -1.16
C THR A 33 -1.61 -6.34 -0.40
N VAL A 34 -0.87 -7.41 -0.12
CA VAL A 34 -1.24 -8.48 0.80
C VAL A 34 0.04 -9.02 1.42
N SER A 35 0.26 -8.79 2.71
CA SER A 35 1.54 -9.12 3.33
C SER A 35 1.49 -9.10 4.85
N GLY A 36 2.21 -10.05 5.46
CA GLY A 36 2.52 -10.04 6.90
C GLY A 36 3.66 -9.10 7.30
N GLY A 37 4.25 -8.35 6.36
CA GLY A 37 5.31 -7.37 6.63
C GLY A 37 6.66 -7.72 6.05
N ALA A 38 7.74 -7.15 6.62
CA ALA A 38 9.11 -7.48 6.25
C ALA A 38 9.47 -8.91 6.69
N ARG A 39 10.15 -9.65 5.82
CA ARG A 39 10.49 -11.05 6.06
C ARG A 39 11.58 -11.21 7.11
N MET A 40 11.21 -11.75 8.27
CA MET A 40 12.14 -11.94 9.41
C MET A 40 13.34 -12.84 9.07
N GLN A 41 13.13 -13.86 8.24
CA GLN A 41 14.16 -14.83 7.85
C GLN A 41 15.30 -14.21 7.03
N GLU A 42 15.08 -13.07 6.40
CA GLU A 42 16.09 -12.30 5.67
C GLU A 42 16.74 -11.19 6.52
N GLY A 43 16.35 -11.07 7.78
CA GLY A 43 16.94 -10.11 8.72
C GLY A 43 16.89 -8.67 8.21
N VAL A 44 17.98 -7.94 8.39
CA VAL A 44 18.09 -6.52 8.00
C VAL A 44 17.89 -6.29 6.51
N LEU A 45 18.18 -7.26 5.66
CA LEU A 45 18.00 -7.13 4.20
C LEU A 45 16.53 -6.92 3.83
N SER A 46 15.60 -7.56 4.54
CA SER A 46 14.16 -7.31 4.33
C SER A 46 13.72 -5.93 4.80
N LEU A 47 14.32 -5.40 5.86
CA LEU A 47 14.04 -4.03 6.33
C LEU A 47 14.56 -2.99 5.33
N MET A 48 15.72 -3.24 4.70
CA MET A 48 16.27 -2.35 3.66
C MET A 48 15.34 -2.26 2.42
N GLN A 49 14.49 -3.27 2.18
CA GLN A 49 13.52 -3.21 1.10
C GLN A 49 12.46 -2.12 1.30
N MET A 50 12.16 -1.77 2.54
CA MET A 50 11.26 -0.66 2.84
C MET A 50 11.81 0.65 2.27
N ALA A 51 13.04 1.00 2.60
CA ALA A 51 13.70 2.20 2.07
C ALA A 51 13.84 2.15 0.53
N LYS A 52 14.12 0.97 -0.01
CA LYS A 52 14.30 0.78 -1.45
C LYS A 52 13.00 1.02 -2.22
N THR A 53 11.89 0.45 -1.78
CA THR A 53 10.58 0.63 -2.41
C THR A 53 10.07 2.06 -2.24
N SER A 54 10.20 2.67 -1.05
CA SER A 54 9.84 4.07 -0.80
C SER A 54 10.66 5.04 -1.65
N GLY A 55 11.95 4.77 -1.83
CA GLY A 55 12.80 5.55 -2.74
C GLY A 55 12.33 5.50 -4.20
N ALA A 56 11.82 4.36 -4.66
CA ALA A 56 11.23 4.25 -6.00
C ALA A 56 9.90 5.02 -6.10
N VAL A 57 9.02 4.90 -5.09
CA VAL A 57 7.78 5.67 -5.01
C VAL A 57 8.07 7.17 -5.04
N LYS A 58 9.06 7.63 -4.27
CA LYS A 58 9.46 9.04 -4.26
C LYS A 58 9.86 9.54 -5.66
N ARG A 59 10.69 8.78 -6.40
CA ARG A 59 11.07 9.15 -7.77
C ARG A 59 9.87 9.18 -8.72
N HIS A 60 8.92 8.27 -8.54
CA HIS A 60 7.67 8.22 -9.32
C HIS A 60 6.82 9.48 -9.06
N SER A 61 6.66 9.84 -7.81
CA SER A 61 5.96 11.07 -7.37
C SER A 61 6.66 12.33 -7.89
N ASP A 62 8.00 12.42 -7.81
CA ASP A 62 8.77 13.55 -8.33
C ASP A 62 8.62 13.72 -9.86
N ALA A 63 8.37 12.63 -10.57
CA ALA A 63 8.05 12.65 -12.00
C ALA A 63 6.60 13.11 -12.29
N GLY A 64 5.79 13.39 -11.26
CA GLY A 64 4.40 13.82 -11.37
C GLY A 64 3.45 12.71 -11.84
N LEU A 65 3.74 11.45 -11.48
CA LEU A 65 3.00 10.28 -11.93
C LEU A 65 2.16 9.70 -10.80
N LEU A 66 0.95 9.26 -11.15
CA LEU A 66 -0.04 8.75 -10.21
C LEU A 66 0.34 7.37 -9.66
N TYR A 67 0.31 7.24 -8.34
CA TYR A 67 0.43 5.98 -7.62
C TYR A 67 -0.83 5.69 -6.80
N ILE A 68 -1.52 4.60 -7.10
CA ILE A 68 -2.69 4.12 -6.33
C ILE A 68 -2.31 2.85 -5.59
N THR A 69 -2.57 2.81 -4.28
CA THR A 69 -2.50 1.57 -3.51
C THR A 69 -3.87 1.02 -3.19
N VAL A 70 -3.99 -0.30 -3.21
CA VAL A 70 -5.18 -1.04 -2.79
C VAL A 70 -4.78 -2.00 -1.68
N LEU A 71 -5.16 -1.65 -0.45
CA LEU A 71 -4.83 -2.42 0.74
C LEU A 71 -5.80 -3.59 0.89
N THR A 72 -5.29 -4.81 0.86
CA THR A 72 -6.09 -6.02 1.08
C THR A 72 -5.72 -6.71 2.39
N ASP A 73 -6.49 -7.72 2.79
CA ASP A 73 -6.34 -8.41 4.07
C ASP A 73 -5.31 -9.55 4.00
N PRO A 74 -4.25 -9.55 4.83
CA PRO A 74 -3.73 -8.45 5.63
C PRO A 74 -2.71 -7.59 4.88
N THR A 75 -2.55 -6.33 5.27
CA THR A 75 -1.40 -5.50 4.90
C THR A 75 -0.77 -4.97 6.19
N THR A 76 0.35 -5.54 6.63
CA THR A 76 0.91 -5.28 7.96
C THR A 76 2.41 -5.05 7.96
N GLY A 77 2.94 -4.60 9.08
CA GLY A 77 4.36 -4.48 9.36
C GLY A 77 5.11 -3.56 8.40
N GLY A 78 6.27 -4.00 7.94
CA GLY A 78 7.16 -3.22 7.07
C GLY A 78 6.55 -2.86 5.71
N VAL A 79 5.56 -3.61 5.22
CA VAL A 79 4.85 -3.27 3.98
C VAL A 79 3.94 -2.06 4.20
N THR A 80 3.19 -2.03 5.29
CA THR A 80 2.39 -0.85 5.68
C THR A 80 3.28 0.36 5.94
N ALA A 81 4.40 0.17 6.64
CA ALA A 81 5.33 1.25 6.97
C ALA A 81 6.26 1.66 5.80
N SER A 82 5.90 1.32 4.57
CA SER A 82 6.61 1.72 3.35
C SER A 82 5.61 1.93 2.21
N PHE A 83 5.91 1.46 1.03
CA PHE A 83 5.17 1.73 -0.20
C PHE A 83 3.64 1.57 -0.11
N ALA A 84 3.12 0.72 0.78
CA ALA A 84 1.67 0.49 0.85
C ALA A 84 0.88 1.72 1.31
N MET A 85 1.46 2.57 2.18
CA MET A 85 0.83 3.78 2.70
C MET A 85 1.38 5.08 2.05
N GLU A 86 2.08 4.94 0.92
CA GLU A 86 2.69 6.08 0.20
C GLU A 86 1.97 6.38 -1.13
N GLY A 87 0.80 5.80 -1.36
CA GLY A 87 -0.02 6.10 -2.54
C GLY A 87 -0.57 7.52 -2.52
N ASP A 88 -0.67 8.15 -3.70
CA ASP A 88 -1.41 9.41 -3.87
C ASP A 88 -2.91 9.19 -3.59
N ILE A 89 -3.40 7.99 -3.90
CA ILE A 89 -4.75 7.52 -3.55
C ILE A 89 -4.60 6.14 -2.89
N ILE A 90 -5.14 6.03 -1.69
CA ILE A 90 -5.07 4.81 -0.88
C ILE A 90 -6.46 4.22 -0.71
N LEU A 91 -6.73 3.13 -1.40
CA LEU A 91 -7.97 2.37 -1.28
C LEU A 91 -7.77 1.17 -0.36
N ALA A 92 -8.83 0.71 0.29
CA ALA A 92 -8.80 -0.53 1.06
C ALA A 92 -10.02 -1.41 0.76
N GLU A 93 -9.84 -2.73 0.86
CA GLU A 93 -10.99 -3.65 0.86
C GLU A 93 -11.69 -3.62 2.21
N PRO A 94 -13.02 -3.88 2.26
CA PRO A 94 -13.75 -3.93 3.52
C PRO A 94 -13.15 -4.92 4.51
N LYS A 95 -13.06 -4.53 5.76
CA LYS A 95 -12.54 -5.32 6.88
C LYS A 95 -11.07 -5.74 6.76
N ALA A 96 -10.33 -5.24 5.79
CA ALA A 96 -8.90 -5.52 5.67
C ALA A 96 -8.16 -5.09 6.95
N LEU A 97 -7.30 -5.98 7.43
CA LEU A 97 -6.38 -5.69 8.53
C LEU A 97 -5.18 -4.92 7.98
N VAL A 98 -5.05 -3.68 8.40
CA VAL A 98 -3.94 -2.81 7.99
C VAL A 98 -3.32 -2.16 9.21
N GLY A 99 -2.03 -2.39 9.43
CA GLY A 99 -1.35 -1.83 10.59
C GLY A 99 0.12 -2.20 10.65
N PHE A 100 0.90 -1.44 11.41
CA PHE A 100 2.33 -1.72 11.57
C PHE A 100 2.56 -2.82 12.60
N ALA A 101 2.29 -2.54 13.86
CA ALA A 101 2.42 -3.51 14.94
C ALA A 101 1.10 -4.28 15.13
N GLY A 102 1.18 -5.59 15.42
CA GLY A 102 0.00 -6.39 15.74
C GLY A 102 -0.74 -5.85 16.98
N GLN A 103 -2.07 -6.02 17.01
CA GLN A 103 -2.93 -5.52 18.10
C GLN A 103 -2.43 -5.94 19.48
N ARG A 104 -2.03 -7.21 19.65
CA ARG A 104 -1.49 -7.73 20.90
C ARG A 104 -0.24 -6.97 21.37
N VAL A 105 0.65 -6.64 20.45
CA VAL A 105 1.88 -5.89 20.75
C VAL A 105 1.52 -4.47 21.21
N VAL A 106 0.59 -3.82 20.52
CA VAL A 106 0.13 -2.48 20.88
C VAL A 106 -0.49 -2.48 22.28
N GLU A 107 -1.42 -3.41 22.56
CA GLU A 107 -2.06 -3.52 23.89
C GLU A 107 -1.06 -3.77 25.03
N GLN A 108 -0.10 -4.66 24.79
CA GLN A 108 0.94 -4.97 25.77
C GLN A 108 1.90 -3.79 26.03
N THR A 109 2.19 -3.00 24.99
CA THR A 109 3.09 -1.86 25.09
C THR A 109 2.41 -0.63 25.70
N THR A 110 1.17 -0.37 25.34
CA THR A 110 0.43 0.81 25.80
C THR A 110 -0.36 0.56 27.07
N HIS A 111 -0.48 -0.69 27.48
CA HIS A 111 -1.33 -1.12 28.62
C HIS A 111 -2.79 -0.65 28.52
N THR A 112 -3.28 -0.47 27.30
CA THR A 112 -4.65 -0.01 27.03
C THR A 112 -5.39 -1.00 26.15
N LYS A 113 -6.71 -1.13 26.37
CA LYS A 113 -7.57 -1.89 25.47
C LYS A 113 -7.80 -1.10 24.18
N LEU A 114 -7.63 -1.77 23.07
CA LEU A 114 -7.84 -1.14 21.76
C LEU A 114 -9.33 -0.97 21.45
N PRO A 115 -9.71 0.10 20.76
CA PRO A 115 -11.09 0.31 20.33
C PRO A 115 -11.54 -0.80 19.38
N LYS A 116 -12.85 -1.04 19.35
CA LYS A 116 -13.46 -2.02 18.44
C LYS A 116 -13.15 -1.63 16.99
N GLY A 117 -12.69 -2.61 16.20
CA GLY A 117 -12.33 -2.39 14.81
C GLY A 117 -10.96 -1.74 14.59
N PHE A 118 -10.15 -1.58 15.63
CA PHE A 118 -8.80 -1.06 15.51
C PHE A 118 -8.01 -1.77 14.40
N GLN A 119 -7.31 -0.99 13.57
CA GLN A 119 -6.56 -1.47 12.39
C GLN A 119 -7.43 -2.12 11.27
N ARG A 120 -8.76 -2.00 11.31
CA ARG A 120 -9.59 -2.38 10.16
C ARG A 120 -9.75 -1.20 9.21
N SER A 121 -9.96 -1.49 7.94
CA SER A 121 -10.08 -0.49 6.88
C SER A 121 -11.11 0.59 7.18
N GLU A 122 -12.24 0.24 7.79
CA GLU A 122 -13.28 1.19 8.18
C GLU A 122 -12.80 2.16 9.28
N PHE A 123 -12.02 1.64 10.24
CA PHE A 123 -11.40 2.47 11.28
C PHE A 123 -10.35 3.41 10.68
N LEU A 124 -9.56 2.92 9.72
CA LEU A 124 -8.56 3.73 9.02
C LEU A 124 -9.19 4.82 8.17
N LEU A 125 -10.33 4.53 7.53
CA LEU A 125 -11.12 5.54 6.81
C LEU A 125 -11.62 6.65 7.76
N GLU A 126 -12.19 6.26 8.90
CA GLU A 126 -12.63 7.22 9.94
C GLU A 126 -11.49 8.12 10.43
N LYS A 127 -10.28 7.58 10.52
CA LYS A 127 -9.08 8.29 11.00
C LYS A 127 -8.30 9.00 9.88
N GLY A 128 -8.73 8.93 8.64
CA GLY A 128 -8.10 9.60 7.50
C GLY A 128 -6.81 8.97 7.00
N PHE A 129 -6.59 7.67 7.28
CA PHE A 129 -5.44 6.93 6.77
C PHE A 129 -5.66 6.31 5.40
N VAL A 130 -6.90 6.15 4.98
CA VAL A 130 -7.27 5.68 3.64
C VAL A 130 -8.35 6.58 3.05
N ASP A 131 -8.38 6.74 1.74
CA ASP A 131 -9.31 7.64 1.05
C ASP A 131 -10.68 7.00 0.85
N SER A 132 -10.72 5.69 0.65
CA SER A 132 -12.00 4.98 0.46
C SER A 132 -11.88 3.49 0.77
N VAL A 133 -13.01 2.92 1.24
CA VAL A 133 -13.18 1.47 1.37
C VAL A 133 -14.04 0.99 0.23
N VAL A 134 -13.47 0.14 -0.65
CA VAL A 134 -14.09 -0.29 -1.92
C VAL A 134 -14.22 -1.80 -1.95
N GLN A 135 -15.44 -2.30 -2.22
CA GLN A 135 -15.66 -3.73 -2.38
C GLN A 135 -14.95 -4.26 -3.63
N ARG A 136 -14.42 -5.48 -3.55
CA ARG A 136 -13.70 -6.11 -4.67
C ARG A 136 -14.48 -6.12 -5.99
N LYS A 137 -15.78 -6.34 -5.94
CA LYS A 137 -16.64 -6.31 -7.14
C LYS A 137 -16.68 -4.95 -7.83
N ASP A 138 -16.50 -3.87 -7.08
CA ASP A 138 -16.57 -2.49 -7.57
C ASP A 138 -15.18 -1.91 -7.88
N MET A 139 -14.11 -2.60 -7.47
CA MET A 139 -12.72 -2.14 -7.55
C MET A 139 -12.30 -1.80 -8.98
N LYS A 140 -12.63 -2.67 -9.95
CA LYS A 140 -12.30 -2.42 -11.36
C LYS A 140 -12.92 -1.12 -11.89
N LYS A 141 -14.18 -0.85 -11.55
CA LYS A 141 -14.88 0.36 -11.96
C LYS A 141 -14.27 1.60 -11.30
N THR A 142 -13.97 1.51 -10.01
CA THR A 142 -13.34 2.61 -9.26
C THR A 142 -11.96 2.94 -9.82
N LEU A 143 -11.11 1.95 -10.05
CA LEU A 143 -9.78 2.16 -10.62
C LEU A 143 -9.86 2.73 -12.03
N ALA A 144 -10.75 2.21 -12.88
CA ALA A 144 -10.95 2.74 -14.23
C ALA A 144 -11.35 4.23 -14.21
N TYR A 145 -12.24 4.61 -13.31
CA TYR A 145 -12.65 6.01 -13.11
C TYR A 145 -11.47 6.87 -12.67
N LEU A 146 -10.76 6.47 -11.60
CA LEU A 146 -9.61 7.22 -11.08
C LEU A 146 -8.52 7.41 -12.14
N LEU A 147 -8.16 6.34 -12.86
CA LEU A 147 -7.19 6.41 -13.94
C LEU A 147 -7.66 7.32 -15.09
N SER A 148 -8.97 7.35 -15.35
CA SER A 148 -9.52 8.19 -16.44
C SER A 148 -9.44 9.69 -16.15
N ILE A 149 -9.63 10.10 -14.89
CA ILE A 149 -9.58 11.51 -14.50
C ILE A 149 -8.16 12.03 -14.31
N HIS A 150 -7.20 11.13 -14.08
CA HIS A 150 -5.78 11.47 -13.91
C HIS A 150 -4.96 11.19 -15.19
N ASN A 151 -5.62 10.94 -16.33
CA ASN A 151 -4.92 10.70 -17.59
C ASN A 151 -4.40 12.03 -18.17
N PRO A 152 -3.09 12.26 -18.24
CA PRO A 152 -2.53 13.50 -18.77
C PRO A 152 -2.78 13.70 -20.28
N ASN A 153 -3.20 12.64 -21.00
CA ASN A 153 -3.48 12.69 -22.44
C ASN A 153 -4.96 12.96 -22.76
N LYS A 154 -5.82 13.16 -21.77
CA LYS A 154 -7.15 13.69 -22.04
C LYS A 154 -7.02 15.19 -22.30
N GLU A 155 -6.89 15.58 -23.57
CA GLU A 155 -7.24 16.93 -23.98
C GLU A 155 -8.65 17.22 -23.43
N VAL A 156 -8.76 18.29 -22.69
CA VAL A 156 -10.06 18.85 -22.31
C VAL A 156 -10.70 19.23 -23.64
N GLN A 157 -11.58 18.39 -24.17
CA GLN A 157 -12.49 18.80 -25.24
C GLN A 157 -13.43 19.81 -24.61
N GLU A 158 -13.14 21.08 -24.84
CA GLU A 158 -14.05 22.20 -24.62
C GLU A 158 -15.28 22.06 -25.52
#